data_57b1692a76232a6aa1496766ced5a338
#
_entry.id   57b1692a76232a6aa1496766ced5a338
#
_cell.length_a   1.000
_cell.length_b   1.000
_cell.length_c   1.000
_cell.angle_alpha   90.00
_cell.angle_beta   90.00
_cell.angle_gamma   90.00
#
_symmetry.space_group_name_H-M   'P 1'
#
loop_
_entity.id
_entity.type
_entity.pdbx_description
1 polymer ?
#
loop_
_entity_poly.entity_id
_entity_poly.type
_entity_poly.pdbx_seq_one_letter_code
_entity_poly.pdbx_strand_id
1 'polypeptide(L)'
;MARDEELKKRWEEVVEKLSSQFADGESLDLDGIIYLIGVQELGQLHRRFKKDEKLNLIHIAICRLLEPYGYYGFDYFDEQGWPHYTIKEALPNLKAGEQSVLMKDAIVNYFLEAEFIS
;
A
#
# COMPACT_ATOMS: atom_id res chain seq x y z
N MET A 1 7.73 -22.82 5.15
CA MET A 1 6.96 -22.60 6.39
C MET A 1 5.56 -22.18 6.03
N ALA A 2 4.58 -22.64 6.80
CA ALA A 2 3.15 -22.37 6.50
C ALA A 2 2.82 -20.87 6.40
N ARG A 3 3.46 -20.05 7.24
CA ARG A 3 3.23 -18.60 7.24
C ARG A 3 3.69 -17.95 5.93
N ASP A 4 4.84 -18.35 5.41
CA ASP A 4 5.37 -17.80 4.15
C ASP A 4 4.54 -18.24 2.97
N GLU A 5 4.06 -19.48 2.97
CA GLU A 5 3.18 -19.98 1.92
C GLU A 5 1.82 -19.31 1.97
N GLU A 6 1.31 -19.02 3.15
CA GLU A 6 0.03 -18.31 3.31
C GLU A 6 0.15 -16.87 2.81
N LEU A 7 1.25 -16.18 3.15
CA LEU A 7 1.48 -14.82 2.65
C LEU A 7 1.57 -14.81 1.12
N LYS A 8 2.30 -15.74 0.54
CA LYS A 8 2.42 -15.85 -0.90
C LYS A 8 1.06 -16.05 -1.57
N LYS A 9 0.24 -16.95 -1.03
CA LYS A 9 -1.10 -17.22 -1.54
C LYS A 9 -2.00 -16.00 -1.48
N ARG A 10 -1.99 -15.29 -0.35
CA ARG A 10 -2.79 -14.08 -0.17
C ARG A 10 -2.30 -12.95 -1.06
N TRP A 11 -0.99 -12.81 -1.22
CA TRP A 11 -0.40 -11.84 -2.12
C TRP A 11 -0.83 -12.09 -3.56
N GLU A 12 -0.80 -13.33 -4.02
CA GLU A 12 -1.24 -13.70 -5.36
C GLU A 12 -2.72 -13.38 -5.56
N GLU A 13 -3.54 -13.60 -4.55
CA GLU A 13 -4.97 -13.26 -4.58
C GLU A 13 -5.17 -11.74 -4.73
N VAL A 14 -4.41 -10.93 -3.98
CA VAL A 14 -4.46 -9.47 -4.09
C VAL A 14 -4.08 -9.03 -5.49
N VAL A 15 -2.97 -9.53 -6.02
CA VAL A 15 -2.49 -9.19 -7.36
C VAL A 15 -3.53 -9.54 -8.42
N GLU A 16 -4.09 -10.73 -8.35
CA GLU A 16 -5.08 -11.20 -9.30
C GLU A 16 -6.33 -10.32 -9.29
N LYS A 17 -6.87 -10.05 -8.12
CA LYS A 17 -8.09 -9.23 -7.99
C LYS A 17 -7.88 -7.80 -8.46
N LEU A 18 -6.78 -7.17 -8.06
CA LEU A 18 -6.48 -5.80 -8.47
C LEU A 18 -6.16 -5.71 -9.96
N SER A 19 -5.43 -6.66 -10.49
CA SER A 19 -5.09 -6.70 -11.91
C SER A 19 -6.36 -6.84 -12.76
N SER A 20 -7.29 -7.67 -12.32
CA SER A 20 -8.57 -7.85 -13.00
C SER A 20 -9.41 -6.56 -13.00
N GLN A 21 -9.40 -5.82 -11.89
CA GLN A 21 -10.24 -4.62 -11.75
C GLN A 21 -9.63 -3.36 -12.36
N PHE A 22 -8.31 -3.21 -12.31
CA PHE A 22 -7.64 -1.95 -12.63
C PHE A 22 -6.62 -2.01 -13.75
N ALA A 23 -6.25 -3.19 -14.21
CA ALA A 23 -5.21 -3.33 -15.23
C ALA A 23 -5.63 -4.24 -16.40
N ASP A 24 -6.92 -4.41 -16.60
CA ASP A 24 -7.49 -5.23 -17.69
C ASP A 24 -6.87 -6.63 -17.77
N GLY A 25 -6.51 -7.21 -16.63
CA GLY A 25 -5.94 -8.54 -16.54
C GLY A 25 -4.42 -8.60 -16.65
N GLU A 26 -3.76 -7.46 -16.90
CA GLU A 26 -2.31 -7.41 -16.85
C GLU A 26 -1.86 -7.44 -15.39
N SER A 27 -0.78 -8.17 -15.11
CA SER A 27 -0.29 -8.31 -13.74
C SER A 27 0.27 -7.00 -13.21
N LEU A 28 -0.26 -6.53 -12.08
CA LEU A 28 0.27 -5.36 -11.38
C LEU A 28 1.47 -5.77 -10.55
N ASP A 29 2.50 -4.92 -10.57
CA ASP A 29 3.66 -5.10 -9.70
C ASP A 29 3.43 -4.45 -8.34
N LEU A 30 4.40 -4.61 -7.44
CA LEU A 30 4.34 -4.07 -6.08
C LEU A 30 4.14 -2.55 -6.10
N ASP A 31 4.90 -1.84 -6.92
CA ASP A 31 4.83 -0.38 -7.01
C ASP A 31 3.46 0.09 -7.52
N GLY A 32 2.91 -0.61 -8.49
CA GLY A 32 1.58 -0.31 -9.02
C GLY A 32 0.50 -0.47 -7.97
N ILE A 33 0.59 -1.50 -7.15
CA ILE A 33 -0.36 -1.75 -6.06
C ILE A 33 -0.24 -0.68 -4.99
N ILE A 34 0.97 -0.30 -4.61
CA ILE A 34 1.20 0.77 -3.63
C ILE A 34 0.59 2.07 -4.14
N TYR A 35 0.78 2.40 -5.41
CA TYR A 35 0.19 3.59 -6.01
C TYR A 35 -1.35 3.56 -5.92
N LEU A 36 -1.97 2.44 -6.23
CA LEU A 36 -3.43 2.30 -6.15
C LEU A 36 -3.94 2.51 -4.73
N ILE A 37 -3.21 2.02 -3.73
CA ILE A 37 -3.56 2.24 -2.33
C ILE A 37 -3.51 3.73 -2.00
N GLY A 38 -2.48 4.44 -2.48
CA GLY A 38 -2.37 5.89 -2.29
C GLY A 38 -3.54 6.64 -2.89
N VAL A 39 -3.95 6.27 -4.09
CA VAL A 39 -5.12 6.87 -4.76
C VAL A 39 -6.40 6.60 -3.94
N GLN A 40 -6.54 5.37 -3.44
CA GLN A 40 -7.68 4.99 -2.60
C GLN A 40 -7.72 5.82 -1.32
N GLU A 41 -6.58 6.00 -0.67
CA GLU A 41 -6.50 6.78 0.58
C GLU A 41 -6.78 8.26 0.37
N LEU A 42 -6.43 8.81 -0.78
CA LEU A 42 -6.77 10.19 -1.12
C LEU A 42 -8.26 10.34 -1.48
N GLY A 43 -8.87 9.29 -2.04
CA GLY A 43 -10.29 9.29 -2.38
C GLY A 43 -10.64 10.04 -3.67
N GLN A 44 -9.67 10.38 -4.49
CA GLN A 44 -9.89 11.12 -5.75
C GLN A 44 -9.57 10.24 -6.96
N LEU A 45 -10.35 9.18 -7.14
CA LEU A 45 -10.08 8.13 -8.11
C LEU A 45 -10.11 8.57 -9.58
N HIS A 46 -10.83 9.63 -9.90
CA HIS A 46 -11.02 10.08 -11.29
C HIS A 46 -10.07 11.20 -11.69
N ARG A 47 -9.20 11.61 -10.79
CA ARG A 47 -8.28 12.70 -11.04
C ARG A 47 -7.02 12.18 -11.74
N ARG A 48 -6.50 12.97 -12.68
CA ARG A 48 -5.18 12.72 -13.25
C ARG A 48 -4.14 13.35 -12.33
N PHE A 49 -3.07 12.61 -12.05
CA PHE A 49 -2.02 13.05 -11.15
C PHE A 49 -0.76 13.40 -11.91
N LYS A 50 -0.13 14.51 -11.52
CA LYS A 50 1.18 14.90 -12.01
C LYS A 50 2.24 13.97 -11.40
N LYS A 51 3.43 13.96 -11.99
CA LYS A 51 4.52 13.10 -11.52
C LYS A 51 4.82 13.29 -10.03
N ASP A 52 4.89 14.55 -9.57
CA ASP A 52 5.15 14.87 -8.16
C ASP A 52 4.04 14.34 -7.26
N GLU A 53 2.80 14.46 -7.71
CA GLU A 53 1.65 13.96 -6.97
C GLU A 53 1.66 12.43 -6.87
N LYS A 54 2.11 11.75 -7.92
CA LYS A 54 2.24 10.28 -7.91
C LYS A 54 3.24 9.82 -6.85
N LEU A 55 4.36 10.52 -6.71
CA LEU A 55 5.34 10.23 -5.68
C LEU A 55 4.76 10.44 -4.29
N ASN A 56 3.98 11.50 -4.10
CA ASN A 56 3.30 11.76 -2.84
C ASN A 56 2.26 10.68 -2.52
N LEU A 57 1.55 10.18 -3.53
CA LEU A 57 0.59 9.09 -3.35
C LEU A 57 1.27 7.81 -2.89
N ILE A 58 2.43 7.49 -3.46
CA ILE A 58 3.22 6.34 -3.05
C ILE A 58 3.66 6.50 -1.59
N HIS A 59 4.12 7.70 -1.22
CA HIS A 59 4.52 7.99 0.16
C HIS A 59 3.34 7.83 1.14
N ILE A 60 2.17 8.37 0.79
CA ILE A 60 0.95 8.24 1.60
C ILE A 60 0.58 6.77 1.79
N ALA A 61 0.67 5.98 0.73
CA ALA A 61 0.37 4.55 0.81
C ALA A 61 1.33 3.84 1.78
N ILE A 62 2.62 4.12 1.67
CA ILE A 62 3.63 3.51 2.55
C ILE A 62 3.34 3.87 4.00
N CYS A 63 3.05 5.14 4.29
CA CYS A 63 2.73 5.60 5.64
C CYS A 63 1.49 4.88 6.19
N ARG A 64 0.43 4.80 5.40
CA ARG A 64 -0.81 4.13 5.81
C ARG A 64 -0.60 2.65 6.05
N LEU A 65 0.15 1.99 5.17
CA LEU A 65 0.42 0.55 5.28
C LEU A 65 1.25 0.22 6.52
N LEU A 66 2.19 1.08 6.89
CA LEU A 66 3.08 0.85 8.01
C LEU A 66 2.58 1.46 9.33
N GLU A 67 1.44 2.16 9.29
CA GLU A 67 0.83 2.70 10.50
C GLU A 67 0.50 1.62 11.54
N PRO A 68 -0.15 0.50 11.17
CA PRO A 68 -0.44 -0.56 12.14
C PRO A 68 0.82 -1.20 12.75
N TYR A 69 1.96 -1.04 12.10
CA TYR A 69 3.24 -1.58 12.58
C TYR A 69 3.95 -0.62 13.53
N GLY A 70 3.41 0.59 13.72
CA GLY A 70 3.96 1.57 14.65
C GLY A 70 5.03 2.48 14.07
N TYR A 71 5.29 2.44 12.76
CA TYR A 71 6.33 3.26 12.15
C TYR A 71 5.85 4.67 11.81
N TYR A 72 4.57 4.82 11.50
CA TYR A 72 3.97 6.10 11.15
C TYR A 72 2.65 6.27 11.89
N GLY A 73 2.27 7.53 12.12
CA GLY A 73 0.97 7.87 12.67
C GLY A 73 0.32 8.96 11.85
N PHE A 74 -0.97 8.85 11.64
CA PHE A 74 -1.74 9.89 10.96
C PHE A 74 -1.70 11.19 11.78
N ASP A 75 -1.50 12.30 11.10
CA ASP A 75 -1.44 13.62 11.75
C ASP A 75 -2.68 14.46 11.40
N TYR A 76 -2.81 14.86 10.13
CA TYR A 76 -3.93 15.72 9.72
C TYR A 76 -4.15 15.63 8.21
N PHE A 77 -5.30 16.13 7.75
CA PHE A 77 -5.55 16.39 6.33
C PHE A 77 -5.26 17.86 6.05
N ASP A 78 -4.59 18.16 4.94
CA ASP A 78 -4.37 19.55 4.53
C ASP A 78 -5.61 20.12 3.84
N GLU A 79 -5.54 21.40 3.42
CA GLU A 79 -6.65 22.10 2.80
C GLU A 79 -7.14 21.43 1.51
N GLN A 80 -6.27 20.70 0.84
CA GLN A 80 -6.59 20.01 -0.40
C GLN A 80 -7.05 18.56 -0.17
N GLY A 81 -7.14 18.15 1.08
CA GLY A 81 -7.60 16.81 1.46
C GLY A 81 -6.52 15.74 1.47
N TRP A 82 -5.24 16.13 1.37
CA TRP A 82 -4.14 15.17 1.41
C TRP A 82 -3.79 14.82 2.85
N PRO A 83 -3.69 13.51 3.16
CA PRO A 83 -3.32 13.09 4.51
C PRO A 83 -1.83 13.30 4.76
N HIS A 84 -1.49 13.72 5.98
CA HIS A 84 -0.13 13.90 6.43
C HIS A 84 0.15 12.95 7.59
N TYR A 85 1.34 12.36 7.59
CA TYR A 85 1.76 11.39 8.59
C TYR A 85 3.04 11.85 9.26
N THR A 86 3.22 11.46 10.52
CA THR A 86 4.44 11.69 11.26
C THR A 86 5.18 10.38 11.46
N ILE A 87 6.51 10.45 11.51
CA ILE A 87 7.35 9.28 11.81
C ILE A 87 7.28 9.02 13.31
N LYS A 88 6.85 7.83 13.69
CA LYS A 88 6.78 7.41 15.09
C LYS A 88 8.02 6.64 15.50
N GLU A 89 8.51 5.79 14.61
CA GLU A 89 9.67 4.95 14.86
C GLU A 89 10.44 4.78 13.56
N ALA A 90 11.76 4.82 13.62
CA ALA A 90 12.59 4.61 12.43
C ALA A 90 12.45 3.18 11.94
N LEU A 91 12.34 3.02 10.62
CA LEU A 91 12.32 1.70 10.01
C LEU A 91 13.65 1.00 10.25
N PRO A 92 13.65 -0.31 10.54
CA PRO A 92 14.90 -1.05 10.66
C PRO A 92 15.64 -1.07 9.32
N ASN A 93 16.96 -1.27 9.38
CA ASN A 93 17.79 -1.34 8.17
C ASN A 93 17.62 -2.70 7.50
N LEU A 94 16.60 -2.81 6.66
CA LEU A 94 16.24 -4.05 5.98
C LEU A 94 16.93 -4.16 4.62
N LYS A 95 17.28 -5.37 4.24
CA LYS A 95 17.72 -5.68 2.87
C LYS A 95 16.54 -5.55 1.91
N ALA A 96 16.83 -5.37 0.62
CA ALA A 96 15.78 -5.19 -0.38
C ALA A 96 14.71 -6.30 -0.37
N GLY A 97 15.13 -7.56 -0.22
CA GLY A 97 14.19 -8.68 -0.14
C GLY A 97 13.32 -8.63 1.11
N GLU A 98 13.89 -8.20 2.24
CA GLU A 98 13.15 -8.07 3.49
C GLU A 98 12.16 -6.91 3.43
N GLN A 99 12.53 -5.81 2.79
CA GLN A 99 11.63 -4.67 2.58
C GLN A 99 10.42 -5.10 1.74
N SER A 100 10.66 -5.87 0.68
CA SER A 100 9.60 -6.37 -0.18
C SER A 100 8.62 -7.26 0.59
N VAL A 101 9.13 -8.15 1.45
CA VAL A 101 8.29 -9.01 2.28
C VAL A 101 7.45 -8.19 3.25
N LEU A 102 8.05 -7.20 3.90
CA LEU A 102 7.33 -6.31 4.82
C LEU A 102 6.20 -5.59 4.10
N MET A 103 6.46 -5.03 2.92
CA MET A 103 5.44 -4.33 2.16
C MET A 103 4.32 -5.24 1.70
N LYS A 104 4.64 -6.44 1.25
CA LYS A 104 3.62 -7.43 0.86
C LYS A 104 2.75 -7.83 2.04
N ASP A 105 3.36 -8.05 3.20
CA ASP A 105 2.62 -8.38 4.42
C ASP A 105 1.67 -7.24 4.80
N ALA A 106 2.17 -6.00 4.76
CA ALA A 106 1.37 -4.82 5.08
C ALA A 106 0.20 -4.65 4.10
N ILE A 107 0.43 -4.88 2.81
CA ILE A 107 -0.61 -4.78 1.80
C ILE A 107 -1.68 -5.87 1.99
N VAL A 108 -1.26 -7.09 2.27
CA VAL A 108 -2.19 -8.19 2.55
C VAL A 108 -3.06 -7.84 3.75
N ASN A 109 -2.47 -7.33 4.84
CA ASN A 109 -3.22 -6.92 6.03
C ASN A 109 -4.21 -5.80 5.71
N TYR A 110 -3.81 -4.83 4.90
CA TYR A 110 -4.66 -3.72 4.48
C TYR A 110 -5.93 -4.25 3.77
N PHE A 111 -5.76 -5.17 2.84
CA PHE A 111 -6.88 -5.72 2.08
C PHE A 111 -7.70 -6.74 2.87
N LEU A 112 -7.12 -7.41 3.86
CA LEU A 112 -7.87 -8.25 4.79
C LEU A 112 -8.80 -7.41 5.66
N GLU A 113 -8.30 -6.29 6.20
CA GLU A 113 -9.10 -5.37 6.99
C GLU A 113 -10.22 -4.73 6.18
N ALA A 114 -9.97 -4.47 4.91
CA ALA A 114 -10.97 -3.91 3.99
C ALA A 114 -11.95 -4.97 3.45
N GLU A 115 -11.77 -6.22 3.86
CA GLU A 115 -12.59 -7.35 3.41
C GLU A 115 -12.55 -7.56 1.89
N PHE A 116 -11.49 -7.10 1.24
CA PHE A 116 -11.28 -7.28 -0.20
C PHE A 116 -10.83 -8.71 -0.53
N ILE A 117 -10.08 -9.31 0.39
CA ILE A 117 -9.71 -10.73 0.35
C ILE A 117 -10.08 -11.38 1.67
N SER A 118 -10.09 -12.69 1.70
CA SER A 118 -10.48 -13.45 2.91
C SER A 118 -9.38 -14.39 3.42
#